data_a9d4210dcd328d42ed1953c7155904f9
#
_entry.id   a9d4210dcd328d42ed1953c7155904f9
#
_cell.length_a   1.000
_cell.length_b   1.000
_cell.length_c   1.000
_cell.angle_alpha   90.00
_cell.angle_beta   90.00
_cell.angle_gamma   90.00
#
_symmetry.space_group_name_H-M   'P 1'
#
loop_
_entity.id
_entity.type
_entity.pdbx_description
1 polymer ?
#
loop_
_entity_poly.entity_id
_entity_poly.type
_entity_poly.pdbx_seq_one_letter_code
_entity_poly.pdbx_strand_id
1 'polypeptide(L)'
;YYNSDFKFKKNLSMIREKIHMKKVGKIAKKIGLIKIDTNGNELFVIKALLKIIRKNKPALIVEVNNDIPNIDKILKKYSYKGYYYSIEEKKFVKSQKRSAVNKYYLLEEHLNNKFCI
;
A
#
# COMPACT_ATOMS: atom_id res chain seq x y z
N TYR A 1 -3.01 -15.58 4.99
CA TYR A 1 -2.45 -16.16 3.79
C TYR A 1 -1.30 -17.10 4.13
N TYR A 2 -1.46 -18.35 3.86
CA TYR A 2 -0.44 -19.34 4.16
C TYR A 2 0.50 -19.53 2.99
N ASN A 3 1.78 -19.37 3.26
CA ASN A 3 2.81 -19.85 2.37
C ASN A 3 2.90 -21.38 2.55
N SER A 4 2.51 -22.13 1.52
CA SER A 4 2.55 -23.60 1.50
C SER A 4 3.95 -24.20 1.68
N ASP A 5 4.99 -23.37 1.55
CA ASP A 5 6.38 -23.80 1.66
C ASP A 5 6.92 -23.79 3.10
N PHE A 6 6.10 -23.38 4.04
CA PHE A 6 6.47 -23.38 5.44
C PHE A 6 6.36 -24.80 6.01
N LYS A 7 7.46 -25.52 6.03
CA LYS A 7 7.53 -26.84 6.67
C LYS A 7 7.68 -26.70 8.16
N PHE A 8 6.61 -26.98 8.88
CA PHE A 8 6.66 -27.07 10.33
C PHE A 8 7.40 -28.36 10.77
N LYS A 9 8.22 -28.25 11.80
CA LYS A 9 8.81 -29.42 12.45
C LYS A 9 7.69 -30.30 12.99
N LYS A 10 7.93 -31.63 12.98
CA LYS A 10 6.97 -32.69 13.30
C LYS A 10 6.14 -32.54 14.59
N ASN A 11 6.52 -31.65 15.50
CA ASN A 11 5.89 -31.51 16.82
C ASN A 11 5.09 -30.21 17.00
N LEU A 12 4.90 -29.44 15.93
CA LEU A 12 4.12 -28.19 15.99
C LEU A 12 2.73 -28.46 15.44
N SER A 13 1.73 -28.29 16.28
CA SER A 13 0.34 -28.27 15.84
C SER A 13 0.07 -27.03 15.00
N MET A 14 -0.43 -27.22 13.81
CA MET A 14 -0.88 -26.12 12.96
C MET A 14 -2.22 -25.59 13.46
N ILE A 15 -2.23 -24.30 13.85
CA ILE A 15 -3.47 -23.58 14.10
C ILE A 15 -3.93 -23.01 12.75
N ARG A 16 -5.11 -23.43 12.30
CA ARG A 16 -5.77 -22.85 11.14
C ARG A 16 -6.79 -21.83 11.60
N GLU A 17 -6.54 -20.57 11.25
CA GLU A 17 -7.55 -19.53 11.38
C GLU A 17 -8.30 -19.36 10.07
N LYS A 18 -9.62 -19.31 10.16
CA LYS A 18 -10.48 -19.04 9.02
C LYS A 18 -10.62 -17.52 8.88
N ILE A 19 -9.96 -16.95 7.90
CA ILE A 19 -10.04 -15.53 7.59
C ILE A 19 -11.10 -15.33 6.50
N HIS A 20 -12.09 -14.52 6.78
CA HIS A 20 -13.08 -14.12 5.78
C HIS A 20 -12.56 -12.96 4.94
N MET A 21 -12.32 -13.20 3.66
CA MET A 21 -12.01 -12.16 2.71
C MET A 21 -13.30 -11.55 2.19
N LYS A 22 -13.47 -10.26 2.39
CA LYS A 22 -14.60 -9.52 1.84
C LYS A 22 -14.14 -8.67 0.67
N LYS A 23 -14.92 -8.70 -0.41
CA LYS A 23 -14.79 -7.70 -1.46
C LYS A 23 -15.08 -6.32 -0.86
N VAL A 24 -14.17 -5.37 -1.06
CA VAL A 24 -14.41 -3.99 -0.66
C VAL A 24 -15.48 -3.43 -1.58
N GLY A 25 -16.72 -3.51 -1.11
CA GLY A 25 -17.88 -2.99 -1.82
C GLY A 25 -18.07 -1.49 -1.58
N LYS A 26 -19.21 -1.13 -1.08
CA LYS A 26 -19.53 0.25 -0.74
C LYS A 26 -18.84 0.69 0.55
N ILE A 27 -17.75 1.42 0.42
CA ILE A 27 -17.24 2.20 1.54
C ILE A 27 -18.01 3.52 1.51
N ALA A 28 -18.73 3.78 2.57
CA ALA A 28 -19.83 4.71 2.57
C ALA A 28 -19.44 6.19 2.59
N LYS A 29 -18.18 6.58 2.71
CA LYS A 29 -17.80 8.00 2.83
C LYS A 29 -16.42 8.27 2.22
N LYS A 30 -16.04 9.53 2.20
CA LYS A 30 -14.77 10.01 1.69
C LYS A 30 -13.59 9.32 2.36
N ILE A 31 -12.75 8.69 1.57
CA ILE A 31 -11.53 8.03 2.04
C ILE A 31 -10.37 8.97 1.79
N GLY A 32 -9.65 9.33 2.86
CA GLY A 32 -8.48 10.19 2.77
C GLY A 32 -7.15 9.45 2.71
N LEU A 33 -7.09 8.23 3.22
CA LEU A 33 -5.88 7.43 3.29
C LEU A 33 -6.20 5.94 3.13
N ILE A 34 -5.39 5.25 2.34
CA ILE A 34 -5.43 3.79 2.23
C ILE A 34 -4.02 3.25 2.47
N LYS A 35 -3.89 2.34 3.42
CA LYS A 35 -2.67 1.54 3.59
C LYS A 35 -2.87 0.15 2.99
N ILE A 36 -1.92 -0.29 2.18
CA ILE A 36 -1.93 -1.59 1.51
C ILE A 36 -0.68 -2.35 1.91
N ASP A 37 -0.90 -3.42 2.66
CA ASP A 37 0.15 -4.28 3.20
C ASP A 37 -0.38 -5.72 3.19
N THR A 38 -0.28 -6.39 2.05
CA THR A 38 -0.94 -7.67 1.78
C THR A 38 0.03 -8.79 1.43
N ASN A 39 1.29 -8.66 1.84
CA ASN A 39 2.32 -9.68 1.66
C ASN A 39 2.47 -10.17 0.21
N GLY A 40 2.68 -9.25 -0.71
CA GLY A 40 2.96 -9.54 -2.10
C GLY A 40 1.77 -9.40 -3.06
N ASN A 41 0.58 -9.09 -2.56
CA ASN A 41 -0.62 -8.89 -3.39
C ASN A 41 -0.98 -7.41 -3.63
N GLU A 42 -0.07 -6.48 -3.34
CA GLU A 42 -0.33 -5.03 -3.38
C GLU A 42 -0.77 -4.57 -4.75
N LEU A 43 -0.13 -5.04 -5.82
CA LEU A 43 -0.51 -4.69 -7.18
C LEU A 43 -1.95 -5.12 -7.49
N PHE A 44 -2.32 -6.33 -7.10
CA PHE A 44 -3.68 -6.84 -7.27
C PHE A 44 -4.70 -6.00 -6.51
N VAL A 45 -4.40 -5.66 -5.28
CA VAL A 45 -5.26 -4.82 -4.43
C VAL A 45 -5.43 -3.42 -5.03
N ILE A 46 -4.35 -2.80 -5.51
CA ILE A 46 -4.43 -1.49 -6.17
C ILE A 46 -5.31 -1.54 -7.40
N LYS A 47 -5.16 -2.55 -8.25
CA LYS A 47 -6.02 -2.73 -9.42
C LYS A 47 -7.49 -2.86 -9.03
N ALA A 48 -7.77 -3.63 -7.98
CA ALA A 48 -9.14 -3.79 -7.48
C ALA A 48 -9.72 -2.50 -6.88
N LEU A 49 -8.87 -1.64 -6.33
CA LEU A 49 -9.27 -0.39 -5.69
C LEU A 49 -9.25 0.83 -6.61
N LEU A 50 -8.86 0.69 -7.88
CA LEU A 50 -8.68 1.83 -8.78
C LEU A 50 -9.90 2.75 -8.86
N LYS A 51 -11.11 2.19 -8.89
CA LYS A 51 -12.34 2.98 -8.91
C LYS A 51 -12.49 3.86 -7.67
N ILE A 52 -12.17 3.32 -6.51
CA ILE A 52 -12.19 4.03 -5.22
C ILE A 52 -11.08 5.09 -5.18
N ILE A 53 -9.89 4.73 -5.61
CA ILE A 53 -8.73 5.62 -5.66
C ILE A 53 -9.02 6.82 -6.58
N ARG A 54 -9.60 6.58 -7.73
CA ARG A 54 -9.95 7.63 -8.68
C ARG A 54 -11.02 8.58 -8.13
N LYS A 55 -12.01 8.03 -7.46
CA LYS A 55 -13.12 8.81 -6.91
C LYS A 55 -12.73 9.63 -5.70
N ASN A 56 -12.01 9.02 -4.77
CA ASN A 56 -11.70 9.63 -3.48
C ASN A 56 -10.36 10.36 -3.44
N LYS A 57 -9.45 10.03 -4.36
CA LYS A 57 -8.09 10.59 -4.41
C LYS A 57 -7.35 10.52 -3.06
N PRO A 58 -7.33 9.36 -2.40
CA PRO A 58 -6.68 9.21 -1.10
C PRO A 58 -5.16 9.28 -1.24
N ALA A 59 -4.47 9.59 -0.16
CA ALA A 59 -3.06 9.25 -0.01
C ALA A 59 -2.93 7.73 0.11
N LEU A 60 -1.88 7.15 -0.45
CA LEU A 60 -1.65 5.72 -0.42
C LEU A 60 -0.32 5.39 0.27
N ILE A 61 -0.34 4.39 1.12
CA ILE A 61 0.86 3.79 1.71
C ILE A 61 0.91 2.34 1.24
N VAL A 62 1.96 1.97 0.54
CA VAL A 62 2.09 0.65 -0.06
C VAL A 62 3.39 0.00 0.42
N GLU A 63 3.31 -1.24 0.91
CA GLU A 63 4.50 -1.99 1.26
C GLU A 63 5.39 -2.22 0.03
N VAL A 64 6.68 -1.97 0.19
CA VAL A 64 7.65 -2.12 -0.89
C VAL A 64 7.85 -3.60 -1.22
N ASN A 65 7.64 -3.94 -2.48
CA ASN A 65 7.87 -5.28 -3.02
C ASN A 65 8.34 -5.20 -4.49
N ASN A 66 8.47 -6.35 -5.13
CA ASN A 66 8.93 -6.44 -6.51
C ASN A 66 7.98 -5.82 -7.54
N ASP A 67 6.73 -5.58 -7.19
CA ASP A 67 5.72 -4.99 -8.07
C ASP A 67 5.71 -3.45 -8.05
N ILE A 68 6.55 -2.82 -7.26
CA ILE A 68 6.62 -1.36 -7.16
C ILE A 68 6.74 -0.67 -8.53
N PRO A 69 7.58 -1.13 -9.47
CA PRO A 69 7.64 -0.52 -10.80
C PRO A 69 6.30 -0.55 -11.55
N ASN A 70 5.54 -1.62 -11.41
CA ASN A 70 4.22 -1.75 -12.02
C ASN A 70 3.19 -0.85 -11.33
N ILE A 71 3.26 -0.76 -10.01
CA ILE A 71 2.41 0.12 -9.21
C ILE A 71 2.68 1.59 -9.55
N ASP A 72 3.94 1.99 -9.64
CA ASP A 72 4.35 3.32 -10.08
C ASP A 72 3.73 3.69 -11.43
N LYS A 73 3.80 2.77 -12.37
CA LYS A 73 3.27 2.97 -13.73
C LYS A 73 1.76 3.16 -13.75
N ILE A 74 1.03 2.38 -12.96
CA ILE A 74 -0.42 2.49 -12.88
C ILE A 74 -0.83 3.81 -12.22
N LEU A 75 -0.26 4.11 -11.07
CA LEU A 75 -0.64 5.28 -10.26
C LEU A 75 -0.22 6.60 -10.91
N LYS A 76 0.87 6.59 -11.69
CA LYS A 76 1.29 7.75 -12.49
C LYS A 76 0.19 8.24 -13.44
N LYS A 77 -0.60 7.32 -13.99
CA LYS A 77 -1.72 7.67 -14.88
C LYS A 77 -2.78 8.52 -14.18
N TYR A 78 -2.84 8.46 -12.87
CA TYR A 78 -3.79 9.21 -12.03
C TYR A 78 -3.13 10.34 -11.26
N SER A 79 -1.97 10.80 -11.73
CA SER A 79 -1.20 11.92 -11.18
C SER A 79 -0.56 11.67 -9.82
N TYR A 80 -0.52 10.43 -9.36
CA TYR A 80 0.24 10.08 -8.15
C TYR A 80 1.74 10.09 -8.41
N LYS A 81 2.47 10.59 -7.43
CA LYS A 81 3.92 10.50 -7.36
C LYS A 81 4.33 9.67 -6.16
N GLY A 82 5.36 8.85 -6.33
CA GLY A 82 5.87 8.00 -5.28
C GLY A 82 6.97 8.67 -4.46
N TYR A 83 6.89 8.52 -3.15
CA TYR A 83 7.85 9.09 -2.21
C TYR A 83 8.23 8.05 -1.15
N TYR A 84 9.37 8.28 -0.54
CA TYR A 84 9.79 7.59 0.67
C TYR A 84 9.89 8.61 1.80
N TYR A 85 9.64 8.20 3.03
CA TYR A 85 9.80 9.10 4.16
C TYR A 85 11.20 8.98 4.75
N SER A 86 11.90 10.07 4.82
CA SER A 86 13.20 10.15 5.50
C SER A 86 13.01 10.60 6.94
N ILE A 87 13.32 9.70 7.85
CA ILE A 87 13.29 10.01 9.30
C ILE A 87 14.36 11.05 9.66
N GLU A 88 15.52 10.93 9.02
CA GLU A 88 16.65 11.85 9.27
C GLU A 88 16.33 13.28 8.83
N GLU A 89 15.77 13.41 7.64
CA GLU A 89 15.43 14.72 7.07
C GLU A 89 14.03 15.19 7.47
N LYS A 90 13.24 14.31 8.10
CA LYS A 90 11.84 14.56 8.52
C LYS A 90 10.95 15.05 7.37
N LYS A 91 11.14 14.45 6.19
CA LYS A 91 10.38 14.82 4.98
C LYS A 91 10.24 13.65 4.01
N PHE A 92 9.35 13.82 3.05
CA PHE A 92 9.26 12.93 1.92
C PHE A 92 10.38 13.19 0.91
N VAL A 93 10.99 12.11 0.43
CA VAL A 93 12.07 12.13 -0.57
C VAL A 93 11.73 11.19 -1.73
N LYS A 94 12.28 11.46 -2.90
CA LYS A 94 12.01 10.65 -4.10
C LYS A 94 12.87 9.39 -4.20
N SER A 95 14.03 9.39 -3.59
CA SER A 95 14.96 8.27 -3.66
C SER A 95 14.72 7.27 -2.54
N GLN A 96 14.72 5.99 -2.91
CA GLN A 96 14.63 4.91 -1.94
C GLN A 96 15.90 4.84 -1.09
N LYS A 97 15.74 4.87 0.22
CA LYS A 97 16.80 4.52 1.15
C LYS A 97 16.76 3.02 1.47
N ARG A 98 17.90 2.46 1.85
CA ARG A 98 18.15 1.02 2.03
C ARG A 98 17.12 0.24 2.86
N SER A 99 16.41 0.90 3.75
CA SER A 99 15.50 0.26 4.69
C SER A 99 14.03 0.67 4.52
N ALA A 100 13.68 1.23 3.36
CA ALA A 100 12.30 1.63 3.12
C ALA A 100 11.37 0.42 3.09
N VAL A 101 10.45 0.37 4.03
CA VAL A 101 9.42 -0.67 4.13
C VAL A 101 8.19 -0.25 3.31
N ASN A 102 7.87 1.04 3.31
CA ASN A 102 6.70 1.59 2.63
C ASN A 102 7.07 2.65 1.61
N LYS A 103 6.30 2.68 0.53
CA LYS A 103 6.28 3.77 -0.43
C LYS A 103 4.98 4.53 -0.32
N TYR A 104 5.07 5.85 -0.34
CA TYR A 104 3.95 6.76 -0.20
C TYR A 104 3.59 7.32 -1.57
N TYR A 105 2.35 7.18 -1.96
CA TYR A 105 1.86 7.76 -3.22
C TYR A 105 0.94 8.91 -2.90
N LEU A 106 1.35 10.07 -3.35
CA LEU A 106 0.72 11.33 -3.01
C LEU A 106 0.37 12.11 -4.28
N LEU A 107 -0.75 12.80 -4.22
CA LEU A 107 -1.11 13.82 -5.17
C LEU A 107 -0.51 15.16 -4.72
N GLU A 108 -0.39 16.11 -5.63
CA GLU A 108 0.13 17.43 -5.30
C GLU A 108 -0.70 18.13 -4.23
N GLU A 109 -2.01 17.97 -4.25
CA GLU A 109 -2.93 18.48 -3.23
C GLU A 109 -2.61 17.94 -1.82
N HIS A 110 -2.10 16.71 -1.71
CA HIS A 110 -1.69 16.15 -0.41
C HIS A 110 -0.45 16.83 0.17
N LEU A 111 0.46 17.26 -0.69
CA LEU A 111 1.68 17.95 -0.27
C LEU A 111 1.43 19.40 0.09
N ASN A 112 0.47 20.05 -0.58
CA ASN A 112 0.14 21.46 -0.38
C ASN A 112 -0.82 21.66 0.78
N ASN A 113 -1.77 20.77 0.96
CA ASN A 113 -2.52 20.70 2.18
C ASN A 113 -1.55 20.21 3.25
N LYS A 114 -1.15 21.11 4.12
CA LYS A 114 -0.44 20.72 5.31
C LYS A 114 -1.20 19.58 5.98
N PHE A 115 -0.91 18.35 5.60
CA PHE A 115 -1.12 17.24 6.51
C PHE A 115 -0.17 17.49 7.67
N CYS A 116 -0.47 18.52 8.37
CA CYS A 116 0.22 18.81 9.57
C CYS A 116 -0.28 17.86 10.57
N ILE A 117 0.44 17.02 10.55
CA ILE A 117 0.45 16.39 11.77
C ILE A 117 1.40 17.02 12.73
#